data_1d2e2c47434551fca81f8049eb155ae1
#
_entry.id   1d2e2c47434551fca81f8049eb155ae1
#
_cell.length_a   1.000
_cell.length_b   1.000
_cell.length_c   1.000
_cell.angle_alpha   90.00
_cell.angle_beta   90.00
_cell.angle_gamma   90.00
#
_symmetry.space_group_name_H-M   'P 1'
#
loop_
_entity.id
_entity.type
_entity.pdbx_description
1 polymer ?
#
loop_
_entity_poly.entity_id
_entity_poly.type
_entity_poly.pdbx_seq_one_letter_code
_entity_poly.pdbx_strand_id
1 'polypeptide(L)'
;LPIFAKQGPLLVVANHPDSFLDAVILGAYYPRKMHFLARGDVFRKPLFGFLLRSIGMIPIHRAREGREHLHLNAGTFDASVDILAKGGGILIFIEGICLLTHELQPYKKGATRILEAAQQRGVQPMIHVVGIAYNDFKAFGKVVEIHVEEFEQAPTLEHAKHRLDFNAAVFEQMRRLIHVPTKRMQIKKSLFYYLNLPYYRWIQKTVDQKTKGTVFYDSVLFAALLFTYPIYLLLLGTGLWLVGLPIWYVLFFILMLPLGIKIQMQST
;
A
#
# COMPACT_ATOMS: atom_id res chain seq x y z
N LEU A 1 -6.75 10.39 14.87
CA LEU A 1 -7.07 9.31 15.82
C LEU A 1 -6.00 9.31 16.92
N PRO A 2 -6.37 9.14 18.23
CA PRO A 2 -5.42 9.15 19.35
C PRO A 2 -4.29 8.11 19.21
N ILE A 3 -4.58 6.98 18.56
CA ILE A 3 -3.63 5.89 18.31
C ILE A 3 -2.38 6.34 17.55
N PHE A 4 -2.47 7.39 16.72
CA PHE A 4 -1.34 7.93 15.97
C PHE A 4 -0.53 8.99 16.71
N ALA A 5 -1.01 9.47 17.86
CA ALA A 5 -0.29 10.47 18.68
C ALA A 5 0.91 9.87 19.41
N LYS A 6 0.93 8.55 19.62
CA LYS A 6 2.03 7.86 20.30
C LYS A 6 3.28 7.86 19.43
N GLN A 7 4.38 8.35 19.99
CA GLN A 7 5.70 8.32 19.37
C GLN A 7 6.48 7.09 19.85
N GLY A 8 7.48 6.68 19.08
CA GLY A 8 8.33 5.55 19.42
C GLY A 8 8.31 4.43 18.37
N PRO A 9 8.98 3.29 18.66
CA PRO A 9 9.03 2.16 17.72
C PRO A 9 7.65 1.60 17.44
N LEU A 10 7.34 1.38 16.16
CA LEU A 10 6.03 0.92 15.72
C LEU A 10 6.14 -0.22 14.72
N LEU A 11 5.54 -1.35 15.03
CA LEU A 11 5.35 -2.47 14.10
C LEU A 11 3.87 -2.52 13.66
N VAL A 12 3.62 -2.29 12.38
CA VAL A 12 2.30 -2.41 11.78
C VAL A 12 2.17 -3.75 11.09
N VAL A 13 1.16 -4.53 11.45
CA VAL A 13 0.80 -5.78 10.80
C VAL A 13 -0.54 -5.63 10.10
N ALA A 14 -0.59 -5.88 8.79
CA ALA A 14 -1.77 -5.69 7.96
C ALA A 14 -2.06 -6.91 7.08
N ASN A 15 -3.33 -7.09 6.67
CA ASN A 15 -3.69 -7.99 5.58
C ASN A 15 -3.31 -7.36 4.21
N HIS A 16 -3.35 -8.15 3.14
CA HIS A 16 -2.83 -7.72 1.83
C HIS A 16 -3.78 -8.05 0.66
N PRO A 17 -4.96 -7.41 0.61
CA PRO A 17 -5.97 -7.73 -0.40
C PRO A 17 -5.69 -7.15 -1.80
N ASP A 18 -4.92 -6.04 -1.96
CA ASP A 18 -4.77 -5.35 -3.25
C ASP A 18 -3.33 -4.89 -3.56
N SER A 19 -2.38 -5.81 -3.41
CA SER A 19 -0.99 -5.63 -3.88
C SER A 19 -0.32 -4.32 -3.45
N PHE A 20 0.40 -3.62 -4.34
CA PHE A 20 1.14 -2.40 -4.03
C PHE A 20 0.22 -1.24 -3.60
N LEU A 21 -1.05 -1.25 -4.02
CA LEU A 21 -2.00 -0.20 -3.65
C LEU A 21 -2.23 -0.15 -2.13
N ASP A 22 -2.27 -1.30 -1.44
CA ASP A 22 -2.37 -1.33 0.02
C ASP A 22 -1.21 -0.60 0.69
N ALA A 23 0.02 -0.79 0.19
CA ALA A 23 1.20 -0.11 0.72
C ALA A 23 1.13 1.40 0.49
N VAL A 24 0.67 1.85 -0.68
CA VAL A 24 0.48 3.28 -1.00
C VAL A 24 -0.56 3.90 -0.08
N ILE A 25 -1.71 3.24 0.09
CA ILE A 25 -2.79 3.72 0.94
C ILE A 25 -2.34 3.81 2.40
N LEU A 26 -1.73 2.75 2.95
CA LEU A 26 -1.26 2.77 4.33
C LEU A 26 -0.11 3.76 4.53
N GLY A 27 0.78 3.93 3.55
CA GLY A 27 1.83 4.93 3.60
C GLY A 27 1.30 6.37 3.65
N ALA A 28 0.18 6.64 2.96
CA ALA A 28 -0.51 7.92 3.00
C ALA A 28 -1.36 8.10 4.28
N TYR A 29 -1.86 7.00 4.84
CA TYR A 29 -2.72 7.02 6.03
C TYR A 29 -1.96 7.28 7.33
N TYR A 30 -0.75 6.73 7.48
CA TYR A 30 0.07 6.94 8.66
C TYR A 30 0.73 8.33 8.64
N PRO A 31 0.61 9.14 9.72
CA PRO A 31 1.15 10.51 9.80
C PRO A 31 2.66 10.54 10.09
N ARG A 32 3.38 9.47 9.78
CA ARG A 32 4.83 9.31 9.98
C ARG A 32 5.44 8.47 8.88
N LYS A 33 6.74 8.61 8.67
CA LYS A 33 7.45 7.78 7.68
C LYS A 33 7.39 6.31 8.10
N MET A 34 6.85 5.48 7.21
CA MET A 34 6.80 4.03 7.36
C MET A 34 7.80 3.37 6.43
N HIS A 35 8.35 2.25 6.87
CA HIS A 35 9.18 1.38 6.06
C HIS A 35 8.44 0.08 5.79
N PHE A 36 8.43 -0.35 4.53
CA PHE A 36 7.62 -1.48 4.07
C PHE A 36 8.49 -2.66 3.69
N LEU A 37 8.12 -3.86 4.13
CA LEU A 37 8.76 -5.06 3.61
C LEU A 37 8.16 -5.42 2.26
N ALA A 38 9.02 -5.48 1.24
CA ALA A 38 8.64 -5.79 -0.13
C ALA A 38 9.46 -6.95 -0.70
N ARG A 39 8.93 -7.60 -1.73
CA ARG A 39 9.57 -8.77 -2.39
C ARG A 39 11.02 -8.49 -2.78
N GLY A 40 11.94 -9.37 -2.38
CA GLY A 40 13.38 -9.21 -2.65
C GLY A 40 13.75 -9.26 -4.13
N ASP A 41 13.01 -10.03 -4.94
CA ASP A 41 13.27 -10.17 -6.38
C ASP A 41 13.11 -8.84 -7.17
N VAL A 42 12.23 -7.93 -6.74
CA VAL A 42 12.04 -6.63 -7.40
C VAL A 42 13.24 -5.68 -7.20
N PHE A 43 14.07 -5.92 -6.18
CA PHE A 43 15.28 -5.13 -5.90
C PHE A 43 16.50 -5.54 -6.74
N ARG A 44 16.41 -6.65 -7.49
CA ARG A 44 17.53 -7.14 -8.33
C ARG A 44 17.89 -6.18 -9.47
N LYS A 45 16.91 -5.42 -9.96
CA LYS A 45 17.15 -4.40 -10.99
C LYS A 45 17.66 -3.12 -10.32
N PRO A 46 18.85 -2.58 -10.65
CA PRO A 46 19.48 -1.49 -9.90
C PRO A 46 18.60 -0.24 -9.76
N LEU A 47 17.98 0.20 -10.86
CA LEU A 47 17.10 1.37 -10.87
C LEU A 47 15.88 1.17 -9.96
N PHE A 48 15.19 0.04 -10.09
CA PHE A 48 14.02 -0.26 -9.25
C PHE A 48 14.42 -0.44 -7.79
N GLY A 49 15.54 -1.14 -7.52
CA GLY A 49 16.06 -1.29 -6.17
C GLY A 49 16.41 0.05 -5.50
N PHE A 50 16.99 0.97 -6.24
CA PHE A 50 17.26 2.34 -5.77
C PHE A 50 15.96 3.08 -5.45
N LEU A 51 15.00 3.11 -6.39
CA LEU A 51 13.71 3.79 -6.21
C LEU A 51 12.93 3.21 -5.02
N LEU A 52 12.86 1.88 -4.89
CA LEU A 52 12.14 1.24 -3.79
C LEU A 52 12.78 1.56 -2.42
N ARG A 53 14.11 1.55 -2.33
CA ARG A 53 14.80 1.96 -1.09
C ARG A 53 14.59 3.43 -0.76
N SER A 54 14.56 4.32 -1.75
CA SER A 54 14.35 5.76 -1.52
C SER A 54 12.99 6.08 -0.89
N ILE A 55 11.97 5.26 -1.17
CA ILE A 55 10.65 5.36 -0.57
C ILE A 55 10.49 4.51 0.71
N GLY A 56 11.59 3.98 1.25
CA GLY A 56 11.61 3.26 2.53
C GLY A 56 11.26 1.77 2.43
N MET A 57 11.31 1.16 1.25
CA MET A 57 11.09 -0.27 1.13
C MET A 57 12.33 -1.10 1.46
N ILE A 58 12.14 -2.20 2.18
CA ILE A 58 13.16 -3.15 2.62
C ILE A 58 12.90 -4.50 1.93
N PRO A 59 13.92 -5.11 1.30
CA PRO A 59 13.74 -6.41 0.63
C PRO A 59 13.53 -7.53 1.63
N ILE A 60 12.51 -8.39 1.41
CA ILE A 60 12.33 -9.66 2.12
C ILE A 60 12.21 -10.80 1.11
N HIS A 61 12.97 -11.87 1.35
CA HIS A 61 13.01 -13.03 0.47
C HIS A 61 12.09 -14.13 0.99
N ARG A 62 11.29 -14.69 0.07
CA ARG A 62 10.33 -15.76 0.38
C ARG A 62 10.84 -17.08 -0.18
N ALA A 63 10.49 -18.20 0.47
CA ALA A 63 10.95 -19.55 0.06
C ALA A 63 10.60 -19.87 -1.41
N ARG A 64 9.50 -19.33 -1.94
CA ARG A 64 9.11 -19.51 -3.35
C ARG A 64 9.95 -18.70 -4.35
N GLU A 65 10.78 -17.76 -3.87
CA GLU A 65 11.72 -16.97 -4.68
C GLU A 65 13.12 -17.61 -4.76
N GLY A 66 13.28 -18.78 -4.14
CA GLY A 66 14.53 -19.51 -3.99
C GLY A 66 14.94 -19.61 -2.52
N ARG A 67 15.10 -20.86 -2.03
CA ARG A 67 15.52 -21.10 -0.64
C ARG A 67 16.91 -20.60 -0.36
N GLU A 68 17.76 -20.54 -1.36
CA GLU A 68 19.13 -20.00 -1.34
C GLU A 68 19.19 -18.52 -0.93
N HIS A 69 18.10 -17.78 -1.08
CA HIS A 69 18.05 -16.36 -0.72
C HIS A 69 17.53 -16.11 0.71
N LEU A 70 17.05 -17.15 1.41
CA LEU A 70 16.46 -16.97 2.75
C LEU A 70 17.48 -16.49 3.79
N HIS A 71 18.76 -16.80 3.62
CA HIS A 71 19.82 -16.30 4.51
C HIS A 71 19.96 -14.78 4.48
N LEU A 72 19.58 -14.12 3.37
CA LEU A 72 19.59 -12.67 3.23
C LEU A 72 18.56 -11.97 4.14
N ASN A 73 17.56 -12.72 4.62
CA ASN A 73 16.55 -12.16 5.53
C ASN A 73 17.13 -11.80 6.92
N ALA A 74 18.28 -12.31 7.31
CA ALA A 74 18.95 -11.88 8.54
C ALA A 74 19.22 -10.36 8.48
N GLY A 75 19.82 -9.87 7.39
CA GLY A 75 20.01 -8.43 7.18
C GLY A 75 18.72 -7.62 7.09
N THR A 76 17.63 -8.22 6.59
CA THR A 76 16.29 -7.59 6.57
C THR A 76 15.76 -7.38 7.98
N PHE A 77 15.88 -8.40 8.83
CA PHE A 77 15.43 -8.31 10.23
C PHE A 77 16.29 -7.33 11.01
N ASP A 78 17.61 -7.36 10.84
CA ASP A 78 18.53 -6.40 11.46
C ASP A 78 18.20 -4.97 11.07
N ALA A 79 18.04 -4.68 9.79
CA ALA A 79 17.65 -3.36 9.29
C ALA A 79 16.28 -2.92 9.85
N SER A 80 15.33 -3.84 9.99
CA SER A 80 14.02 -3.56 10.60
C SER A 80 14.16 -3.17 12.07
N VAL A 81 14.99 -3.90 12.83
CA VAL A 81 15.24 -3.60 14.25
C VAL A 81 15.99 -2.29 14.41
N ASP A 82 16.95 -1.96 13.55
CA ASP A 82 17.66 -0.68 13.57
C ASP A 82 16.72 0.52 13.37
N ILE A 83 15.71 0.35 12.50
CA ILE A 83 14.67 1.36 12.29
C ILE A 83 13.80 1.50 13.55
N LEU A 84 13.36 0.38 14.12
CA LEU A 84 12.55 0.38 15.34
C LEU A 84 13.34 0.98 16.52
N ALA A 85 14.61 0.63 16.69
CA ALA A 85 15.46 1.18 17.75
C ALA A 85 15.62 2.72 17.69
N LYS A 86 15.52 3.29 16.49
CA LYS A 86 15.51 4.74 16.26
C LYS A 86 14.10 5.35 16.40
N GLY A 87 13.12 4.61 16.91
CA GLY A 87 11.74 5.05 17.02
C GLY A 87 10.96 5.08 15.70
N GLY A 88 11.47 4.41 14.65
CA GLY A 88 10.83 4.35 13.34
C GLY A 88 9.64 3.39 13.29
N GLY A 89 8.95 3.39 12.13
CA GLY A 89 7.82 2.51 11.85
C GLY A 89 8.14 1.47 10.77
N ILE A 90 7.81 0.21 11.05
CA ILE A 90 7.89 -0.92 10.10
C ILE A 90 6.46 -1.38 9.79
N LEU A 91 6.14 -1.58 8.52
CA LEU A 91 4.89 -2.19 8.08
C LEU A 91 5.17 -3.51 7.36
N ILE A 92 4.49 -4.55 7.79
CA ILE A 92 4.56 -5.88 7.17
C ILE A 92 3.16 -6.40 6.86
N PHE A 93 2.99 -6.87 5.63
CA PHE A 93 1.82 -7.67 5.26
C PHE A 93 2.05 -9.11 5.73
N ILE A 94 1.37 -9.47 6.82
CA ILE A 94 1.68 -10.67 7.62
C ILE A 94 1.41 -11.98 6.87
N GLU A 95 0.57 -11.96 5.85
CA GLU A 95 0.25 -13.10 4.99
C GLU A 95 1.41 -13.49 4.05
N GLY A 96 2.30 -12.53 3.73
CA GLY A 96 3.42 -12.72 2.82
C GLY A 96 3.02 -13.06 1.38
N ILE A 97 1.73 -12.88 1.05
CA ILE A 97 1.12 -13.08 -0.26
C ILE A 97 0.02 -12.05 -0.43
N CYS A 98 -0.24 -11.62 -1.66
CA CYS A 98 -1.39 -10.82 -2.02
C CYS A 98 -2.36 -11.67 -2.84
N LEU A 99 -3.63 -11.66 -2.47
CA LEU A 99 -4.74 -12.25 -3.20
C LEU A 99 -5.91 -11.27 -3.19
N LEU A 100 -6.61 -11.12 -4.33
CA LEU A 100 -7.80 -10.25 -4.43
C LEU A 100 -8.97 -10.87 -3.66
N THR A 101 -8.87 -10.92 -2.35
CA THR A 101 -9.86 -11.49 -1.43
C THR A 101 -9.83 -10.78 -0.08
N HIS A 102 -10.95 -10.83 0.64
CA HIS A 102 -11.02 -10.39 2.04
C HIS A 102 -10.80 -11.54 3.03
N GLU A 103 -10.66 -12.78 2.53
CA GLU A 103 -10.34 -13.92 3.36
C GLU A 103 -8.87 -13.89 3.77
N LEU A 104 -8.62 -13.91 5.07
CA LEU A 104 -7.27 -13.93 5.62
C LEU A 104 -6.53 -15.21 5.23
N GLN A 105 -5.32 -15.04 4.78
CA GLN A 105 -4.42 -16.14 4.45
C GLN A 105 -3.57 -16.54 5.67
N PRO A 106 -3.03 -17.78 5.72
CA PRO A 106 -2.16 -18.22 6.80
C PRO A 106 -0.95 -17.29 6.99
N TYR A 107 -0.73 -16.86 8.23
CA TYR A 107 0.33 -15.92 8.59
C TYR A 107 1.73 -16.50 8.45
N LYS A 108 2.64 -15.67 8.01
CA LYS A 108 4.07 -16.01 7.91
C LYS A 108 4.83 -15.56 9.16
N LYS A 109 6.03 -16.10 9.34
CA LYS A 109 6.87 -15.86 10.53
C LYS A 109 7.60 -14.49 10.50
N GLY A 110 7.37 -13.64 9.51
CA GLY A 110 8.11 -12.38 9.34
C GLY A 110 7.91 -11.41 10.51
N ALA A 111 6.66 -11.13 10.86
CA ALA A 111 6.31 -10.21 11.94
C ALA A 111 6.85 -10.68 13.30
N THR A 112 6.65 -11.97 13.63
CA THR A 112 7.16 -12.56 14.87
C THR A 112 8.68 -12.53 14.95
N ARG A 113 9.40 -12.74 13.85
CA ARG A 113 10.87 -12.66 13.81
C ARG A 113 11.38 -11.23 14.03
N ILE A 114 10.73 -10.22 13.44
CA ILE A 114 11.07 -8.82 13.69
C ILE A 114 10.83 -8.47 15.14
N LEU A 115 9.68 -8.86 15.69
CA LEU A 115 9.34 -8.60 17.10
C LEU A 115 10.33 -9.27 18.06
N GLU A 116 10.63 -10.55 17.84
CA GLU A 116 11.61 -11.33 18.63
C GLU A 116 13.01 -10.68 18.58
N ALA A 117 13.49 -10.34 17.39
CA ALA A 117 14.78 -9.67 17.22
C ALA A 117 14.81 -8.27 17.86
N ALA A 118 13.69 -7.52 17.81
CA ALA A 118 13.58 -6.25 18.51
C ALA A 118 13.66 -6.43 20.04
N GLN A 119 12.93 -7.38 20.59
CA GLN A 119 12.94 -7.69 22.03
C GLN A 119 14.33 -8.14 22.52
N GLN A 120 15.04 -8.95 21.74
CA GLN A 120 16.42 -9.35 22.05
C GLN A 120 17.39 -8.17 22.12
N ARG A 121 17.10 -7.08 21.42
CA ARG A 121 17.87 -5.81 21.49
C ARG A 121 17.28 -4.79 22.49
N GLY A 122 16.32 -5.20 23.34
CA GLY A 122 15.68 -4.33 24.33
C GLY A 122 14.69 -3.32 23.73
N VAL A 123 14.29 -3.49 22.47
CA VAL A 123 13.31 -2.64 21.80
C VAL A 123 11.92 -3.24 21.93
N GLN A 124 10.98 -2.48 22.51
CA GLN A 124 9.57 -2.88 22.65
C GLN A 124 8.70 -2.02 21.72
N PRO A 125 8.40 -2.48 20.48
CA PRO A 125 7.57 -1.71 19.59
C PRO A 125 6.10 -1.79 19.99
N MET A 126 5.39 -0.68 19.83
CA MET A 126 3.92 -0.72 19.74
C MET A 126 3.53 -1.55 18.53
N ILE A 127 2.45 -2.29 18.63
CA ILE A 127 1.96 -3.11 17.51
C ILE A 127 0.59 -2.61 17.11
N HIS A 128 0.45 -2.19 15.85
CA HIS A 128 -0.84 -1.88 15.26
C HIS A 128 -1.29 -3.04 14.36
N VAL A 129 -2.49 -3.53 14.60
CA VAL A 129 -3.18 -4.49 13.73
C VAL A 129 -4.10 -3.71 12.82
N VAL A 130 -3.97 -3.93 11.51
CA VAL A 130 -4.67 -3.15 10.48
C VAL A 130 -5.47 -4.07 9.58
N GLY A 131 -6.77 -3.89 9.54
CA GLY A 131 -7.68 -4.49 8.58
C GLY A 131 -7.95 -3.54 7.42
N ILE A 132 -7.71 -4.00 6.18
CA ILE A 132 -8.03 -3.29 4.94
C ILE A 132 -9.11 -4.07 4.20
N ALA A 133 -10.17 -3.38 3.79
CA ALA A 133 -11.21 -3.98 2.96
C ALA A 133 -11.65 -3.02 1.83
N TYR A 134 -11.98 -3.60 0.69
CA TYR A 134 -12.44 -2.91 -0.51
C TYR A 134 -13.87 -3.35 -0.84
N ASN A 135 -14.74 -2.44 -1.23
CA ASN A 135 -16.06 -2.83 -1.74
C ASN A 135 -15.99 -3.49 -3.13
N ASP A 136 -14.94 -3.21 -3.90
CA ASP A 136 -14.66 -3.78 -5.22
C ASP A 136 -13.16 -3.64 -5.51
N PHE A 137 -12.53 -4.66 -6.09
CA PHE A 137 -11.11 -4.65 -6.40
C PHE A 137 -10.76 -3.94 -7.73
N LYS A 138 -11.74 -3.76 -8.63
CA LYS A 138 -11.48 -3.20 -9.98
C LYS A 138 -12.30 -1.95 -10.31
N ALA A 139 -13.32 -1.62 -9.52
CA ALA A 139 -14.18 -0.50 -9.81
C ALA A 139 -13.45 0.84 -9.70
N PHE A 140 -13.76 1.76 -10.62
CA PHE A 140 -13.40 3.16 -10.46
C PHE A 140 -14.28 3.79 -9.36
N GLY A 141 -13.65 4.54 -8.44
CA GLY A 141 -14.36 5.12 -7.30
C GLY A 141 -14.73 4.09 -6.23
N LYS A 142 -13.89 3.06 -6.07
CA LYS A 142 -14.02 2.08 -4.98
C LYS A 142 -13.90 2.75 -3.60
N VAL A 143 -14.57 2.18 -2.62
CA VAL A 143 -14.45 2.56 -1.22
C VAL A 143 -13.47 1.61 -0.54
N VAL A 144 -12.55 2.18 0.23
CA VAL A 144 -11.59 1.42 1.04
C VAL A 144 -11.84 1.75 2.49
N GLU A 145 -12.07 0.75 3.31
CA GLU A 145 -12.14 0.91 4.77
C GLU A 145 -10.85 0.40 5.40
N ILE A 146 -10.33 1.19 6.34
CA ILE A 146 -9.12 0.89 7.10
C ILE A 146 -9.48 1.00 8.57
N HIS A 147 -9.37 -0.11 9.28
CA HIS A 147 -9.52 -0.15 10.72
C HIS A 147 -8.18 -0.45 11.37
N VAL A 148 -7.83 0.31 12.39
CA VAL A 148 -6.55 0.20 13.09
C VAL A 148 -6.83 0.06 14.58
N GLU A 149 -6.29 -1.00 15.17
CA GLU A 149 -6.28 -1.19 16.63
C GLU A 149 -4.85 -1.46 17.12
N GLU A 150 -4.55 -0.98 18.32
CA GLU A 150 -3.32 -1.34 19.02
C GLU A 150 -3.47 -2.74 19.61
N PHE A 151 -2.43 -3.54 19.48
CA PHE A 151 -2.34 -4.83 20.18
C PHE A 151 -1.88 -4.55 21.62
N GLU A 152 -2.77 -4.77 22.59
CA GLU A 152 -2.64 -4.23 23.96
C GLU A 152 -1.36 -4.67 24.69
N GLN A 153 -0.86 -5.87 24.44
CA GLN A 153 0.37 -6.36 25.07
C GLN A 153 1.18 -7.20 24.08
N ALA A 154 2.30 -6.66 23.61
CA ALA A 154 3.27 -7.45 22.88
C ALA A 154 3.84 -8.55 23.79
N PRO A 155 3.57 -9.83 23.53
CA PRO A 155 4.09 -10.90 24.38
C PRO A 155 5.61 -11.01 24.24
N THR A 156 6.27 -11.45 25.29
CA THR A 156 7.68 -11.86 25.19
C THR A 156 7.77 -13.16 24.39
N LEU A 157 8.49 -13.13 23.26
CA LEU A 157 8.55 -14.25 22.30
C LEU A 157 9.72 -15.19 22.60
N GLU A 158 9.80 -15.76 23.81
CA GLU A 158 10.90 -16.65 24.23
C GLU A 158 10.79 -18.05 23.61
N HIS A 159 9.56 -18.54 23.40
CA HIS A 159 9.31 -19.92 22.99
C HIS A 159 8.44 -20.00 21.74
N ALA A 160 8.52 -21.14 21.04
CA ALA A 160 7.72 -21.41 19.84
C ALA A 160 6.21 -21.27 20.08
N LYS A 161 5.73 -21.66 21.26
CA LYS A 161 4.33 -21.52 21.65
C LYS A 161 3.90 -20.04 21.67
N HIS A 162 4.69 -19.16 22.30
CA HIS A 162 4.37 -17.72 22.35
C HIS A 162 4.23 -17.10 20.96
N ARG A 163 5.04 -17.55 19.97
CA ARG A 163 4.93 -17.10 18.57
C ARG A 163 3.63 -17.57 17.91
N LEU A 164 3.19 -18.79 18.22
CA LEU A 164 1.92 -19.31 17.70
C LEU A 164 0.72 -18.58 18.33
N ASP A 165 0.76 -18.39 19.65
CA ASP A 165 -0.30 -17.71 20.40
C ASP A 165 -0.44 -16.24 19.93
N PHE A 166 0.70 -15.54 19.73
CA PHE A 166 0.71 -14.20 19.16
C PHE A 166 0.09 -14.15 17.76
N ASN A 167 0.51 -15.06 16.87
CA ASN A 167 -0.05 -15.10 15.52
C ASN A 167 -1.56 -15.41 15.54
N ALA A 168 -2.02 -16.28 16.41
CA ALA A 168 -3.44 -16.58 16.57
C ALA A 168 -4.23 -15.38 17.08
N ALA A 169 -3.71 -14.67 18.08
CA ALA A 169 -4.34 -13.48 18.64
C ALA A 169 -4.43 -12.33 17.60
N VAL A 170 -3.33 -12.08 16.87
CA VAL A 170 -3.31 -11.10 15.77
C VAL A 170 -4.28 -11.49 14.65
N PHE A 171 -4.39 -12.79 14.33
CA PHE A 171 -5.33 -13.29 13.33
C PHE A 171 -6.78 -12.99 13.73
N GLU A 172 -7.16 -13.30 14.96
CA GLU A 172 -8.51 -13.06 15.46
C GLU A 172 -8.83 -11.57 15.56
N GLN A 173 -7.87 -10.73 15.97
CA GLN A 173 -8.05 -9.29 16.00
C GLN A 173 -8.22 -8.73 14.58
N MET A 174 -7.37 -9.11 13.63
CA MET A 174 -7.45 -8.66 12.24
C MET A 174 -8.75 -9.11 11.57
N ARG A 175 -9.21 -10.33 11.84
CA ARG A 175 -10.48 -10.85 11.32
C ARG A 175 -11.67 -9.96 11.73
N ARG A 176 -11.63 -9.41 12.94
CA ARG A 176 -12.66 -8.47 13.44
C ARG A 176 -12.56 -7.09 12.81
N LEU A 177 -11.39 -6.71 12.28
CA LEU A 177 -11.17 -5.39 11.67
C LEU A 177 -11.51 -5.34 10.19
N ILE A 178 -11.70 -6.49 9.52
CA ILE A 178 -12.02 -6.54 8.10
C ILE A 178 -13.53 -6.41 7.91
N HIS A 179 -13.97 -5.19 7.59
CA HIS A 179 -15.36 -4.92 7.25
C HIS A 179 -15.45 -4.47 5.80
N VAL A 180 -16.09 -5.31 4.97
CA VAL A 180 -16.26 -4.98 3.54
C VAL A 180 -17.26 -3.83 3.41
N PRO A 181 -16.85 -2.68 2.82
CA PRO A 181 -17.73 -1.55 2.67
C PRO A 181 -18.93 -1.88 1.78
N THR A 182 -20.12 -1.59 2.25
CA THR A 182 -21.36 -1.71 1.47
C THR A 182 -21.63 -0.44 0.66
N LYS A 183 -21.05 0.67 1.05
CA LYS A 183 -21.20 1.97 0.39
C LYS A 183 -20.51 1.95 -0.98
N ARG A 184 -21.11 2.63 -1.95
CA ARG A 184 -20.50 2.89 -3.27
C ARG A 184 -20.38 4.39 -3.45
N MET A 185 -19.25 4.86 -4.01
CA MET A 185 -19.15 6.26 -4.38
C MET A 185 -20.06 6.57 -5.57
N GLN A 186 -20.84 7.64 -5.43
CA GLN A 186 -21.59 8.19 -6.54
C GLN A 186 -20.70 9.20 -7.29
N ILE A 187 -20.27 8.82 -8.48
CA ILE A 187 -19.45 9.70 -9.32
C ILE A 187 -20.39 10.67 -10.03
N LYS A 188 -20.31 11.95 -9.69
CA LYS A 188 -20.99 13.00 -10.45
C LYS A 188 -20.30 13.17 -11.80
N LYS A 189 -21.01 12.84 -12.88
CA LYS A 189 -20.52 12.94 -14.25
C LYS A 189 -20.57 14.41 -14.70
N SER A 190 -19.48 15.16 -14.52
CA SER A 190 -19.32 16.52 -15.03
C SER A 190 -18.66 16.55 -16.40
N LEU A 191 -18.54 17.75 -16.98
CA LEU A 191 -17.76 17.96 -18.20
C LEU A 191 -16.31 17.41 -18.06
N PHE A 192 -15.65 17.67 -16.94
CA PHE A 192 -14.28 17.19 -16.68
C PHE A 192 -14.18 15.66 -16.61
N TYR A 193 -15.20 15.00 -16.10
CA TYR A 193 -15.29 13.53 -16.15
C TYR A 193 -15.28 13.03 -17.60
N TYR A 194 -16.12 13.60 -18.46
CA TYR A 194 -16.22 13.18 -19.86
C TYR A 194 -14.95 13.50 -20.66
N LEU A 195 -14.27 14.60 -20.36
CA LEU A 195 -13.02 14.98 -21.02
C LEU A 195 -11.86 14.02 -20.67
N ASN A 196 -11.83 13.53 -19.44
CA ASN A 196 -10.82 12.56 -19.01
C ASN A 196 -11.17 11.09 -19.37
N LEU A 197 -12.45 10.81 -19.66
CA LEU A 197 -12.94 9.45 -19.84
C LEU A 197 -12.27 8.69 -20.99
N PRO A 198 -12.02 9.26 -22.19
CA PRO A 198 -11.35 8.56 -23.27
C PRO A 198 -9.94 8.12 -22.92
N TYR A 199 -9.15 9.02 -22.31
CA TYR A 199 -7.82 8.74 -21.84
C TYR A 199 -7.83 7.64 -20.75
N TYR A 200 -8.68 7.78 -19.73
CA TYR A 200 -8.82 6.80 -18.66
C TYR A 200 -9.20 5.41 -19.22
N ARG A 201 -10.19 5.32 -20.10
CA ARG A 201 -10.62 4.07 -20.69
C ARG A 201 -9.52 3.40 -21.52
N TRP A 202 -8.74 4.18 -22.24
CA TRP A 202 -7.62 3.67 -23.03
C TRP A 202 -6.55 3.04 -22.10
N ILE A 203 -6.13 3.73 -21.05
CA ILE A 203 -5.18 3.21 -20.05
C ILE A 203 -5.77 1.99 -19.35
N GLN A 204 -7.01 2.07 -18.87
CA GLN A 204 -7.71 0.98 -18.20
C GLN A 204 -7.74 -0.29 -19.05
N LYS A 205 -8.15 -0.19 -20.31
CA LYS A 205 -8.20 -1.33 -21.24
C LYS A 205 -6.82 -1.95 -21.47
N THR A 206 -5.78 -1.11 -21.62
CA THR A 206 -4.41 -1.56 -21.82
C THR A 206 -3.89 -2.30 -20.59
N VAL A 207 -4.16 -1.76 -19.40
CA VAL A 207 -3.76 -2.37 -18.13
C VAL A 207 -4.51 -3.67 -17.89
N ASP A 208 -5.83 -3.71 -18.10
CA ASP A 208 -6.63 -4.92 -17.89
C ASP A 208 -6.14 -6.08 -18.79
N GLN A 209 -5.80 -5.80 -20.04
CA GLN A 209 -5.22 -6.80 -20.95
C GLN A 209 -3.87 -7.32 -20.47
N LYS A 210 -2.99 -6.43 -19.96
CA LYS A 210 -1.63 -6.80 -19.53
C LYS A 210 -1.57 -7.45 -18.15
N THR A 211 -2.58 -7.21 -17.31
CA THR A 211 -2.64 -7.73 -15.94
C THR A 211 -3.66 -8.85 -15.75
N LYS A 212 -4.27 -9.33 -16.84
CA LYS A 212 -5.27 -10.41 -16.80
C LYS A 212 -4.74 -11.63 -16.05
N GLY A 213 -5.51 -12.11 -15.07
CA GLY A 213 -5.14 -13.26 -14.23
C GLY A 213 -4.07 -12.95 -13.17
N THR A 214 -3.72 -11.69 -12.95
CA THR A 214 -2.80 -11.27 -11.90
C THR A 214 -3.50 -10.41 -10.85
N VAL A 215 -2.86 -10.25 -9.68
CA VAL A 215 -3.32 -9.38 -8.59
C VAL A 215 -2.83 -7.93 -8.74
N PHE A 216 -2.19 -7.58 -9.85
CA PHE A 216 -1.48 -6.30 -10.00
C PHE A 216 -2.28 -5.23 -10.75
N TYR A 217 -3.56 -5.49 -11.06
CA TYR A 217 -4.38 -4.57 -11.87
C TYR A 217 -4.36 -3.14 -11.32
N ASP A 218 -4.75 -2.94 -10.06
CA ASP A 218 -4.83 -1.60 -9.48
C ASP A 218 -3.47 -0.95 -9.31
N SER A 219 -2.47 -1.72 -8.92
CA SER A 219 -1.09 -1.22 -8.78
C SER A 219 -0.52 -0.71 -10.10
N VAL A 220 -0.75 -1.45 -11.18
CA VAL A 220 -0.30 -1.06 -12.53
C VAL A 220 -1.14 0.10 -13.06
N LEU A 221 -2.46 0.09 -12.83
CA LEU A 221 -3.34 1.19 -13.22
C LEU A 221 -2.95 2.50 -12.50
N PHE A 222 -2.72 2.44 -11.20
CA PHE A 222 -2.26 3.58 -10.41
C PHE A 222 -0.94 4.13 -10.95
N ALA A 223 0.08 3.27 -11.15
CA ALA A 223 1.36 3.68 -11.69
C ALA A 223 1.24 4.24 -13.12
N ALA A 224 0.47 3.58 -13.98
CA ALA A 224 0.24 4.05 -15.35
C ALA A 224 -0.39 5.46 -15.35
N LEU A 225 -1.45 5.67 -14.57
CA LEU A 225 -2.09 6.99 -14.47
C LEU A 225 -1.14 8.03 -13.87
N LEU A 226 -0.40 7.70 -12.81
CA LEU A 226 0.53 8.61 -12.15
C LEU A 226 1.60 9.16 -13.13
N PHE A 227 2.17 8.30 -13.97
CA PHE A 227 3.25 8.69 -14.88
C PHE A 227 2.74 9.21 -16.23
N THR A 228 1.63 8.70 -16.74
CA THR A 228 1.17 9.09 -18.09
C THR A 228 0.17 10.24 -18.08
N TYR A 229 -0.52 10.50 -16.96
CA TYR A 229 -1.47 11.61 -16.90
C TYR A 229 -0.82 13.01 -17.03
N PRO A 230 0.32 13.31 -16.40
CA PRO A 230 1.04 14.56 -16.66
C PRO A 230 1.46 14.73 -18.12
N ILE A 231 1.88 13.64 -18.77
CA ILE A 231 2.25 13.64 -20.20
C ILE A 231 1.01 13.93 -21.06
N TYR A 232 -0.12 13.28 -20.74
CA TYR A 232 -1.40 13.54 -21.42
C TYR A 232 -1.81 15.03 -21.32
N LEU A 233 -1.71 15.60 -20.12
CA LEU A 233 -2.01 17.03 -19.90
C LEU A 233 -1.09 17.95 -20.72
N LEU A 234 0.20 17.62 -20.78
CA LEU A 234 1.18 18.38 -21.57
C LEU A 234 0.84 18.32 -23.06
N LEU A 235 0.57 17.13 -23.59
CA LEU A 235 0.20 16.95 -25.00
C LEU A 235 -1.11 17.66 -25.35
N LEU A 236 -2.12 17.56 -24.47
CA LEU A 236 -3.39 18.23 -24.64
C LEU A 236 -3.21 19.76 -24.64
N GLY A 237 -2.44 20.29 -23.68
CA GLY A 237 -2.15 21.71 -23.60
C GLY A 237 -1.39 22.24 -24.81
N THR A 238 -0.38 21.52 -25.26
CA THR A 238 0.37 21.86 -26.47
C THR A 238 -0.55 21.86 -27.70
N GLY A 239 -1.43 20.87 -27.83
CA GLY A 239 -2.41 20.82 -28.92
C GLY A 239 -3.36 22.01 -28.91
N LEU A 240 -3.91 22.36 -27.75
CA LEU A 240 -4.80 23.53 -27.60
C LEU A 240 -4.08 24.84 -27.92
N TRP A 241 -2.82 25.01 -27.54
CA TRP A 241 -2.01 26.17 -27.86
C TRP A 241 -1.71 26.29 -29.36
N LEU A 242 -1.40 25.19 -30.03
CA LEU A 242 -1.14 25.14 -31.46
C LEU A 242 -2.40 25.49 -32.31
N VAL A 243 -3.58 25.21 -31.81
CA VAL A 243 -4.86 25.61 -32.45
C VAL A 243 -5.17 27.11 -32.22
N GLY A 244 -4.29 27.85 -31.53
CA GLY A 244 -4.40 29.29 -31.34
C GLY A 244 -5.09 29.74 -30.06
N LEU A 245 -5.33 28.84 -29.10
CA LEU A 245 -5.86 29.24 -27.79
C LEU A 245 -4.80 30.02 -27.00
N PRO A 246 -5.15 31.17 -26.40
CA PRO A 246 -4.26 31.92 -25.54
C PRO A 246 -3.73 31.08 -24.39
N ILE A 247 -2.44 31.21 -24.09
CA ILE A 247 -1.75 30.38 -23.09
C ILE A 247 -2.45 30.37 -21.73
N TRP A 248 -3.04 31.47 -21.31
CA TRP A 248 -3.76 31.61 -20.05
C TRP A 248 -4.98 30.67 -19.94
N TYR A 249 -5.73 30.54 -21.04
CA TYR A 249 -6.87 29.62 -21.11
C TYR A 249 -6.40 28.18 -21.10
N VAL A 250 -5.30 27.88 -21.80
CA VAL A 250 -4.70 26.53 -21.81
C VAL A 250 -4.25 26.13 -20.40
N LEU A 251 -3.53 27.01 -19.69
CA LEU A 251 -3.09 26.74 -18.31
C LEU A 251 -4.28 26.56 -17.36
N PHE A 252 -5.28 27.43 -17.44
CA PHE A 252 -6.50 27.31 -16.64
C PHE A 252 -7.18 25.95 -16.88
N PHE A 253 -7.34 25.56 -18.15
CA PHE A 253 -8.00 24.31 -18.51
C PHE A 253 -7.24 23.08 -18.00
N ILE A 254 -5.91 23.05 -18.17
CA ILE A 254 -5.05 21.96 -17.67
C ILE A 254 -5.14 21.83 -16.14
N LEU A 255 -5.14 22.94 -15.41
CA LEU A 255 -5.27 22.92 -13.95
C LEU A 255 -6.66 22.49 -13.49
N MET A 256 -7.71 22.84 -14.21
CA MET A 256 -9.09 22.48 -13.85
C MET A 256 -9.42 21.00 -14.11
N LEU A 257 -8.79 20.36 -15.11
CA LEU A 257 -9.05 18.95 -15.43
C LEU A 257 -8.90 18.01 -14.23
N PRO A 258 -7.76 17.96 -13.51
CA PRO A 258 -7.60 17.09 -12.34
C PRO A 258 -8.44 17.55 -11.14
N LEU A 259 -8.62 18.86 -10.95
CA LEU A 259 -9.42 19.41 -9.85
C LEU A 259 -10.91 19.07 -10.00
N GLY A 260 -11.42 19.11 -11.22
CA GLY A 260 -12.80 18.73 -11.53
C GLY A 260 -13.12 17.27 -11.16
N ILE A 261 -12.17 16.36 -11.34
CA ILE A 261 -12.31 14.97 -10.92
C ILE A 261 -12.36 14.87 -9.39
N LYS A 262 -11.50 15.58 -8.67
CA LYS A 262 -11.44 15.57 -7.19
C LYS A 262 -12.75 16.04 -6.56
N ILE A 263 -13.37 17.09 -7.09
CA ILE A 263 -14.65 17.64 -6.60
C ILE A 263 -15.79 16.61 -6.72
N GLN A 264 -15.73 15.73 -7.72
CA GLN A 264 -16.77 14.72 -7.99
C GLN A 264 -16.68 13.48 -7.12
N MET A 265 -15.53 13.22 -6.52
CA MET A 265 -15.28 12.02 -5.70
C MET A 265 -15.64 12.22 -4.21
N GLN A 266 -16.20 13.37 -3.82
CA GLN A 266 -16.67 13.56 -2.45
C GLN A 266 -17.94 12.73 -2.22
N SER A 267 -17.90 11.86 -1.21
CA SER A 267 -19.06 11.10 -0.76
C SER A 267 -20.15 12.05 -0.31
N THR A 268 -21.34 11.91 -0.86
CA THR A 268 -22.57 12.50 -0.31
C THR A 268 -22.96 11.78 0.98
#